data_b669dc2bf48b676ab9d41af5ec7cd98c
#
_entry.id   b669dc2bf48b676ab9d41af5ec7cd98c
#
_cell.length_a   1.000
_cell.length_b   1.000
_cell.length_c   1.000
_cell.angle_alpha   90.00
_cell.angle_beta   90.00
_cell.angle_gamma   90.00
#
_symmetry.space_group_name_H-M   'P 1'
#
loop_
_entity.id
_entity.type
_entity.pdbx_description
1 polymer ?
#
loop_
_entity_poly.entity_id
_entity_poly.type
_entity_poly.pdbx_seq_one_letter_code
_entity_poly.pdbx_strand_id
1 'polypeptide(L)'
;MSKKLTKRSEDYSKWYNEIVSMAELAEISAVRGCMVIKPYGYAIWEKIQNELDTRFKDTGHENAYFPLFVPKSLFEAEEKNAEGFAKECAVVTHYRLKNDPVKKGKLIVDEESKLEEELIVRPTSEAIIWNTYKNWIQSYRDLPIKINQWANVVRWEMRTRLFLRTAEFLWQEGHTAHSTEKEAVQETKLINNLYKSFLEDSFNFFIAFLAVLC
;
A
#
# COMPACT_ATOMS: atom_id res chain seq x y z
N MET A 1 -22.45 26.38 16.70
CA MET A 1 -23.56 25.65 16.06
C MET A 1 -23.07 24.29 15.64
N SER A 2 -23.62 23.18 16.15
CA SER A 2 -23.26 21.84 15.69
C SER A 2 -23.73 21.70 14.24
N LYS A 3 -22.79 21.43 13.33
CA LYS A 3 -23.13 21.11 11.93
C LYS A 3 -23.99 19.84 11.95
N LYS A 4 -25.23 19.94 11.44
CA LYS A 4 -26.11 18.78 11.32
C LYS A 4 -25.58 17.87 10.21
N LEU A 5 -25.32 16.62 10.55
CA LEU A 5 -24.89 15.61 9.60
C LEU A 5 -25.95 15.37 8.51
N THR A 6 -25.55 15.36 7.26
CA THR A 6 -26.42 14.99 6.14
C THR A 6 -26.89 13.54 6.34
N LYS A 7 -28.14 13.21 6.05
CA LYS A 7 -28.61 11.84 6.16
C LYS A 7 -28.01 10.98 5.04
N ARG A 8 -27.61 9.78 5.39
CA ARG A 8 -27.05 8.80 4.43
C ARG A 8 -27.98 8.52 3.24
N SER A 9 -29.30 8.54 3.46
CA SER A 9 -30.33 8.33 2.44
C SER A 9 -30.54 9.52 1.50
N GLU A 10 -30.16 10.75 1.92
CA GLU A 10 -30.29 11.96 1.12
C GLU A 10 -29.11 12.15 0.18
N ASP A 11 -27.88 12.02 0.69
CA ASP A 11 -26.64 12.12 -0.07
C ASP A 11 -25.54 11.31 0.60
N TYR A 12 -25.31 10.10 0.08
CA TYR A 12 -24.31 9.17 0.62
C TYR A 12 -22.89 9.75 0.57
N SER A 13 -22.52 10.40 -0.53
CA SER A 13 -21.18 10.93 -0.74
C SER A 13 -20.87 12.07 0.23
N LYS A 14 -21.80 12.98 0.39
CA LYS A 14 -21.70 14.10 1.32
C LYS A 14 -21.69 13.61 2.77
N TRP A 15 -22.61 12.71 3.14
CA TRP A 15 -22.66 12.07 4.44
C TRP A 15 -21.30 11.42 4.80
N TYR A 16 -20.71 10.68 3.86
CA TYR A 16 -19.43 10.02 4.07
C TYR A 16 -18.30 11.02 4.35
N ASN A 17 -18.17 12.06 3.52
CA ASN A 17 -17.14 13.10 3.71
C ASN A 17 -17.34 13.87 5.02
N GLU A 18 -18.57 14.15 5.40
CA GLU A 18 -18.89 14.80 6.67
C GLU A 18 -18.53 13.93 7.87
N ILE A 19 -18.79 12.60 7.82
CA ILE A 19 -18.38 11.67 8.89
C ILE A 19 -16.88 11.65 9.03
N VAL A 20 -16.12 11.46 7.95
CA VAL A 20 -14.66 11.42 8.01
C VAL A 20 -14.10 12.70 8.64
N SER A 21 -14.63 13.85 8.26
CA SER A 21 -14.19 15.15 8.78
C SER A 21 -14.64 15.38 10.23
N MET A 22 -15.89 15.10 10.57
CA MET A 22 -16.45 15.35 11.91
C MET A 22 -15.90 14.39 12.96
N ALA A 23 -15.62 13.15 12.59
CA ALA A 23 -14.96 12.15 13.43
C ALA A 23 -13.44 12.33 13.49
N GLU A 24 -12.93 13.37 12.85
CA GLU A 24 -11.49 13.69 12.81
C GLU A 24 -10.61 12.50 12.36
N LEU A 25 -11.07 11.73 11.38
CA LEU A 25 -10.34 10.55 10.89
C LEU A 25 -9.22 10.94 9.92
N ALA A 26 -9.49 11.88 9.01
CA ALA A 26 -8.52 12.34 8.03
C ALA A 26 -8.86 13.74 7.52
N GLU A 27 -7.85 14.39 6.93
CA GLU A 27 -7.99 15.65 6.23
C GLU A 27 -7.15 15.68 4.94
N ILE A 28 -7.48 16.59 4.04
CA ILE A 28 -6.75 16.78 2.78
C ILE A 28 -5.37 17.37 3.11
N SER A 29 -4.31 16.78 2.54
CA SER A 29 -2.95 17.30 2.69
C SER A 29 -2.65 18.39 1.66
N ALA A 30 -1.47 19.00 1.77
CA ALA A 30 -0.94 19.92 0.76
C ALA A 30 -0.64 19.24 -0.59
N VAL A 31 -0.53 17.91 -0.61
CA VAL A 31 -0.29 17.13 -1.82
C VAL A 31 -1.63 16.62 -2.36
N ARG A 32 -1.94 17.00 -3.59
CA ARG A 32 -3.20 16.59 -4.23
C ARG A 32 -3.31 15.06 -4.27
N GLY A 33 -4.46 14.57 -3.81
CA GLY A 33 -4.74 13.13 -3.79
C GLY A 33 -4.18 12.38 -2.58
N CYS A 34 -3.34 13.02 -1.77
CA CYS A 34 -2.86 12.46 -0.51
C CYS A 34 -3.65 13.05 0.67
N MET A 35 -3.70 12.31 1.77
CA MET A 35 -4.38 12.75 2.99
C MET A 35 -3.44 12.74 4.19
N VAL A 36 -3.80 13.54 5.21
CA VAL A 36 -3.30 13.35 6.56
C VAL A 36 -4.27 12.43 7.29
N ILE A 37 -3.80 11.28 7.74
CA ILE A 37 -4.57 10.41 8.63
C ILE A 37 -4.40 10.96 10.04
N LYS A 38 -5.51 11.44 10.63
CA LYS A 38 -5.49 12.05 11.97
C LYS A 38 -5.41 10.96 13.05
N PRO A 39 -5.10 11.32 14.31
CA PRO A 39 -4.88 10.33 15.37
C PRO A 39 -5.99 9.29 15.53
N TYR A 40 -7.26 9.67 15.45
CA TYR A 40 -8.38 8.72 15.53
C TYR A 40 -8.41 7.75 14.34
N GLY A 41 -8.19 8.26 13.14
CA GLY A 41 -8.11 7.42 11.94
C GLY A 41 -6.89 6.49 11.99
N TYR A 42 -5.75 6.99 12.45
CA TYR A 42 -4.54 6.20 12.59
C TYR A 42 -4.66 5.12 13.67
N ALA A 43 -5.34 5.42 14.78
CA ALA A 43 -5.61 4.43 15.83
C ALA A 43 -6.48 3.24 15.33
N ILE A 44 -7.35 3.45 14.34
CA ILE A 44 -8.07 2.36 13.67
C ILE A 44 -7.07 1.49 12.90
N TRP A 45 -6.17 2.11 12.14
CA TRP A 45 -5.11 1.42 11.41
C TRP A 45 -4.22 0.59 12.34
N GLU A 46 -3.73 1.18 13.43
CA GLU A 46 -2.89 0.48 14.42
C GLU A 46 -3.57 -0.76 14.99
N LYS A 47 -4.86 -0.67 15.29
CA LYS A 47 -5.63 -1.84 15.79
C LYS A 47 -5.77 -2.92 14.73
N ILE A 48 -6.07 -2.55 13.48
CA ILE A 48 -6.14 -3.50 12.36
C ILE A 48 -4.78 -4.17 12.15
N GLN A 49 -3.72 -3.36 12.14
CA GLN A 49 -2.35 -3.84 11.98
C GLN A 49 -1.96 -4.82 13.07
N ASN A 50 -2.16 -4.45 14.34
CA ASN A 50 -1.77 -5.28 15.47
C ASN A 50 -2.50 -6.63 15.48
N GLU A 51 -3.79 -6.63 15.21
CA GLU A 51 -4.60 -7.86 15.17
C GLU A 51 -4.22 -8.77 14.02
N LEU A 52 -4.07 -8.22 12.80
CA LEU A 52 -3.67 -9.01 11.64
C LEU A 52 -2.21 -9.48 11.75
N ASP A 53 -1.30 -8.65 12.26
CA ASP A 53 0.11 -9.00 12.45
C ASP A 53 0.28 -10.19 13.38
N THR A 54 -0.50 -10.23 14.46
CA THR A 54 -0.55 -11.37 15.38
C THR A 54 -0.99 -12.63 14.65
N ARG A 55 -2.10 -12.58 13.91
CA ARG A 55 -2.63 -13.71 13.15
C ARG A 55 -1.67 -14.20 12.07
N PHE A 56 -0.96 -13.30 11.37
CA PHE A 56 0.05 -13.69 10.38
C PHE A 56 1.23 -14.41 11.05
N LYS A 57 1.74 -13.90 12.16
CA LYS A 57 2.83 -14.52 12.92
C LYS A 57 2.46 -15.90 13.44
N ASP A 58 1.22 -16.09 13.90
CA ASP A 58 0.70 -17.39 14.34
C ASP A 58 0.67 -18.44 13.21
N THR A 59 0.64 -18.00 11.95
CA THR A 59 0.73 -18.87 10.77
C THR A 59 2.15 -19.03 10.22
N GLY A 60 3.15 -18.51 10.94
CA GLY A 60 4.56 -18.62 10.61
C GLY A 60 5.06 -17.59 9.59
N HIS A 61 4.33 -16.48 9.42
CA HIS A 61 4.82 -15.34 8.62
C HIS A 61 5.77 -14.48 9.43
N GLU A 62 6.76 -13.93 8.75
CA GLU A 62 7.73 -13.00 9.32
C GLU A 62 7.63 -11.63 8.64
N ASN A 63 7.76 -10.57 9.44
CA ASN A 63 7.77 -9.21 8.90
C ASN A 63 9.13 -8.87 8.31
N ALA A 64 9.13 -8.32 7.10
CA ALA A 64 10.30 -7.69 6.49
C ALA A 64 9.94 -6.32 5.93
N TYR A 65 10.94 -5.53 5.60
CA TYR A 65 10.77 -4.23 4.95
C TYR A 65 11.63 -4.15 3.70
N PHE A 66 11.00 -3.83 2.59
CA PHE A 66 11.66 -3.63 1.30
C PHE A 66 11.69 -2.15 0.93
N PRO A 67 12.69 -1.70 0.16
CA PRO A 67 12.85 -0.29 -0.19
C PRO A 67 11.64 0.32 -0.87
N LEU A 68 11.41 1.61 -0.58
CA LEU A 68 10.38 2.42 -1.22
C LEU A 68 10.66 2.62 -2.72
N PHE A 69 11.94 2.77 -3.07
CA PHE A 69 12.36 3.01 -4.44
C PHE A 69 12.68 1.70 -5.17
N VAL A 70 12.16 1.58 -6.37
CA VAL A 70 12.41 0.44 -7.27
C VAL A 70 13.13 0.98 -8.50
N PRO A 71 14.29 0.41 -8.91
CA PRO A 71 14.93 0.75 -10.17
C PRO A 71 13.97 0.57 -11.35
N LYS A 72 13.95 1.53 -12.28
CA LYS A 72 13.05 1.49 -13.42
C LYS A 72 13.25 0.24 -14.28
N SER A 73 14.49 -0.21 -14.46
CA SER A 73 14.81 -1.44 -15.19
C SER A 73 14.19 -2.69 -14.58
N LEU A 74 14.16 -2.74 -13.25
CA LEU A 74 13.53 -3.85 -12.52
C LEU A 74 12.00 -3.81 -12.67
N PHE A 75 11.43 -2.63 -12.64
CA PHE A 75 9.99 -2.41 -12.84
C PHE A 75 9.55 -2.78 -14.27
N GLU A 76 10.34 -2.41 -15.29
CA GLU A 76 10.11 -2.78 -16.68
C GLU A 76 10.22 -4.30 -16.94
N ALA A 77 11.08 -4.98 -16.19
CA ALA A 77 11.19 -6.44 -16.29
C ALA A 77 9.92 -7.14 -15.79
N GLU A 78 9.26 -6.62 -14.75
CA GLU A 78 8.00 -7.15 -14.25
C GLU A 78 6.81 -6.81 -15.16
N GLU A 79 6.78 -5.63 -15.80
CA GLU A 79 5.71 -5.26 -16.74
C GLU A 79 5.57 -6.28 -17.87
N LYS A 80 6.67 -6.87 -18.31
CA LYS A 80 6.67 -7.90 -19.37
C LYS A 80 5.97 -9.20 -18.94
N ASN A 81 5.87 -9.42 -17.64
CA ASN A 81 5.33 -10.65 -17.05
C ASN A 81 3.91 -10.49 -16.51
N ALA A 82 3.41 -9.24 -16.37
CA ALA A 82 2.12 -8.94 -15.77
C ALA A 82 1.24 -8.08 -16.69
N GLU A 83 0.16 -8.62 -17.20
CA GLU A 83 -0.87 -7.84 -17.88
C GLU A 83 -1.58 -6.92 -16.87
N GLY A 84 -1.74 -5.63 -17.25
CA GLY A 84 -2.49 -4.66 -16.42
C GLY A 84 -1.69 -3.98 -15.33
N PHE A 85 -0.37 -3.97 -15.43
CA PHE A 85 0.50 -3.28 -14.50
C PHE A 85 0.21 -1.77 -14.46
N ALA A 86 0.08 -1.20 -13.26
CA ALA A 86 -0.23 0.21 -13.09
C ALA A 86 0.96 1.09 -13.52
N LYS A 87 0.77 1.85 -14.60
CA LYS A 87 1.77 2.80 -15.13
C LYS A 87 1.70 4.17 -14.47
N GLU A 88 0.63 4.46 -13.74
CA GLU A 88 0.44 5.69 -12.99
C GLU A 88 1.22 5.62 -11.67
N CYS A 89 2.51 5.99 -11.73
CA CYS A 89 3.42 5.99 -10.60
C CYS A 89 4.19 7.31 -10.50
N ALA A 90 4.82 7.55 -9.36
CA ALA A 90 5.75 8.66 -9.19
C ALA A 90 7.16 8.22 -9.60
N VAL A 91 7.81 9.03 -10.43
CA VAL A 91 9.16 8.77 -10.93
C VAL A 91 10.12 9.78 -10.34
N VAL A 92 11.22 9.32 -9.75
CA VAL A 92 12.31 10.13 -9.20
C VAL A 92 13.43 10.18 -10.21
N THR A 93 13.74 11.38 -10.69
CA THR A 93 14.72 11.61 -11.74
C THR A 93 15.99 12.32 -11.26
N HIS A 94 15.90 13.02 -10.12
CA HIS A 94 16.98 13.82 -9.54
C HIS A 94 17.01 13.65 -8.02
N TYR A 95 18.20 13.86 -7.42
CA TYR A 95 18.37 13.70 -5.96
C TYR A 95 18.68 15.01 -5.22
N ARG A 96 18.77 16.17 -5.92
CA ARG A 96 19.16 17.43 -5.29
C ARG A 96 18.39 18.63 -5.83
N LEU A 97 18.12 19.56 -4.94
CA LEU A 97 17.63 20.90 -5.27
C LEU A 97 18.77 21.93 -5.10
N LYS A 98 18.72 23.02 -5.86
CA LYS A 98 19.59 24.18 -5.69
C LYS A 98 18.79 25.47 -5.66
N ASN A 99 19.42 26.54 -5.15
CA ASN A 99 18.80 27.85 -5.17
C ASN A 99 18.63 28.33 -6.63
N ASP A 100 17.46 28.90 -6.92
CA ASP A 100 17.20 29.56 -8.21
C ASP A 100 18.13 30.78 -8.34
N PRO A 101 19.00 30.87 -9.38
CA PRO A 101 19.92 31.97 -9.53
C PRO A 101 19.22 33.32 -9.86
N VAL A 102 17.97 33.27 -10.32
CA VAL A 102 17.19 34.45 -10.72
C VAL A 102 16.20 34.89 -9.64
N LYS A 103 15.54 33.92 -8.99
CA LYS A 103 14.47 34.17 -8.01
C LYS A 103 14.95 33.84 -6.60
N LYS A 104 15.35 34.86 -5.82
CA LYS A 104 15.76 34.70 -4.42
C LYS A 104 14.72 33.98 -3.58
N GLY A 105 15.15 32.94 -2.84
CA GLY A 105 14.30 32.14 -1.96
C GLY A 105 13.49 31.04 -2.66
N LYS A 106 13.69 30.82 -3.96
CA LYS A 106 13.11 29.71 -4.72
C LYS A 106 14.14 28.59 -4.88
N LEU A 107 13.66 27.35 -4.79
CA LEU A 107 14.42 26.14 -5.12
C LEU A 107 14.03 25.63 -6.51
N ILE A 108 15.01 25.14 -7.25
CA ILE A 108 14.85 24.46 -8.53
C ILE A 108 15.55 23.10 -8.49
N VAL A 109 15.15 22.20 -9.35
CA VAL A 109 15.87 20.93 -9.53
C VAL A 109 17.28 21.24 -10.05
N ASP A 110 18.27 20.56 -9.48
CA ASP A 110 19.63 20.66 -9.96
C ASP A 110 19.88 19.64 -11.07
N GLU A 111 20.00 20.10 -12.29
CA GLU A 111 20.21 19.23 -13.47
C GLU A 111 21.47 18.36 -13.38
N GLU A 112 22.49 18.80 -12.63
CA GLU A 112 23.69 18.01 -12.38
C GLU A 112 23.46 16.82 -11.43
N SER A 113 22.29 16.78 -10.79
CA SER A 113 21.91 15.71 -9.87
C SER A 113 20.99 14.66 -10.50
N LYS A 114 20.91 14.64 -11.84
CA LYS A 114 20.13 13.62 -12.54
C LYS A 114 20.65 12.24 -12.19
N LEU A 115 19.72 11.33 -11.86
CA LEU A 115 20.06 9.93 -11.60
C LEU A 115 20.53 9.25 -12.90
N GLU A 116 21.50 8.38 -12.80
CA GLU A 116 21.94 7.52 -13.91
C GLU A 116 20.78 6.59 -14.35
N GLU A 117 20.02 6.09 -13.40
CA GLU A 117 18.80 5.32 -13.60
C GLU A 117 17.64 5.96 -12.80
N GLU A 118 16.50 6.17 -13.44
CA GLU A 118 15.29 6.66 -12.80
C GLU A 118 14.74 5.62 -11.79
N LEU A 119 14.18 6.12 -10.69
CA LEU A 119 13.58 5.29 -9.66
C LEU A 119 12.08 5.48 -9.65
N ILE A 120 11.37 4.40 -9.45
CA ILE A 120 9.91 4.38 -9.26
C ILE A 120 9.62 4.37 -7.77
N VAL A 121 8.75 5.26 -7.31
CA VAL A 121 8.16 5.13 -5.97
C VAL A 121 7.16 3.98 -6.05
N ARG A 122 7.39 2.90 -5.31
CA ARG A 122 6.65 1.64 -5.46
C ARG A 122 5.12 1.82 -5.48
N PRO A 123 4.44 1.45 -6.56
CA PRO A 123 2.98 1.30 -6.57
C PRO A 123 2.56 -0.09 -6.04
N THR A 124 3.51 -1.00 -5.99
CA THR A 124 3.47 -2.37 -5.49
C THR A 124 4.89 -2.88 -5.32
N SER A 125 5.12 -3.97 -4.58
CA SER A 125 6.47 -4.38 -4.19
C SER A 125 6.96 -5.67 -4.85
N GLU A 126 6.20 -6.31 -5.74
CA GLU A 126 6.56 -7.58 -6.36
C GLU A 126 7.96 -7.56 -6.97
N ALA A 127 8.25 -6.53 -7.78
CA ALA A 127 9.53 -6.41 -8.48
C ALA A 127 10.74 -6.48 -7.53
N ILE A 128 10.72 -5.70 -6.45
CA ILE A 128 11.83 -5.65 -5.49
C ILE A 128 11.86 -6.91 -4.61
N ILE A 129 10.71 -7.46 -4.23
CA ILE A 129 10.61 -8.64 -3.38
C ILE A 129 11.11 -9.88 -4.14
N TRP A 130 10.61 -10.13 -5.34
CA TRP A 130 11.03 -11.29 -6.14
C TRP A 130 12.50 -11.21 -6.54
N ASN A 131 13.01 -10.02 -6.83
CA ASN A 131 14.43 -9.83 -7.06
C ASN A 131 15.28 -10.19 -5.83
N THR A 132 14.78 -9.89 -4.63
CA THR A 132 15.42 -10.25 -3.37
C THR A 132 15.34 -11.77 -3.13
N TYR A 133 14.20 -12.40 -3.39
CA TYR A 133 14.00 -13.84 -3.22
C TYR A 133 14.94 -14.69 -4.09
N LYS A 134 15.31 -14.20 -5.28
CA LYS A 134 16.35 -14.84 -6.11
C LYS A 134 17.67 -15.05 -5.36
N ASN A 135 17.98 -14.15 -4.42
CA ASN A 135 19.19 -14.25 -3.61
C ASN A 135 18.99 -15.06 -2.33
N TRP A 136 17.77 -15.07 -1.78
CA TRP A 136 17.46 -15.81 -0.56
C TRP A 136 17.25 -17.30 -0.80
N ILE A 137 16.66 -17.67 -1.96
CA ILE A 137 16.37 -19.05 -2.31
C ILE A 137 17.56 -19.63 -3.07
N GLN A 138 18.40 -20.38 -2.37
CA GLN A 138 19.55 -21.10 -2.95
C GLN A 138 19.25 -22.59 -3.12
N SER A 139 18.29 -23.11 -2.39
CA SER A 139 17.85 -24.50 -2.46
C SER A 139 16.38 -24.65 -2.05
N TYR A 140 15.80 -25.83 -2.29
CA TYR A 140 14.45 -26.17 -1.81
C TYR A 140 14.31 -26.14 -0.29
N ARG A 141 15.43 -26.19 0.45
CA ARG A 141 15.46 -26.14 1.93
C ARG A 141 15.18 -24.75 2.46
N ASP A 142 15.29 -23.73 1.63
CA ASP A 142 15.01 -22.35 1.97
C ASP A 142 13.49 -22.02 1.84
N LEU A 143 12.72 -23.02 1.43
CA LEU A 143 11.26 -22.92 1.25
C LEU A 143 10.51 -23.66 2.36
N PRO A 144 9.32 -23.21 2.75
CA PRO A 144 8.64 -22.02 2.23
C PRO A 144 9.22 -20.72 2.79
N ILE A 145 9.22 -19.65 2.00
CA ILE A 145 9.38 -18.28 2.48
C ILE A 145 7.99 -17.69 2.66
N LYS A 146 7.73 -17.07 3.83
CA LYS A 146 6.46 -16.45 4.17
C LYS A 146 6.72 -15.07 4.77
N ILE A 147 6.75 -14.06 3.92
CA ILE A 147 7.05 -12.69 4.33
C ILE A 147 5.79 -11.82 4.26
N ASN A 148 5.61 -11.04 5.31
CA ASN A 148 4.64 -9.97 5.38
C ASN A 148 5.35 -8.61 5.41
N GLN A 149 4.80 -7.61 4.74
CA GLN A 149 5.26 -6.24 4.80
C GLN A 149 4.10 -5.30 5.12
N TRP A 150 4.31 -4.45 6.14
CA TRP A 150 3.50 -3.28 6.42
C TRP A 150 4.20 -2.06 5.81
N ALA A 151 3.55 -1.41 4.86
CA ALA A 151 4.20 -0.37 4.09
C ALA A 151 3.20 0.65 3.55
N ASN A 152 3.72 1.73 2.95
CA ASN A 152 2.97 2.61 2.08
C ASN A 152 3.28 2.31 0.62
N VAL A 153 2.36 2.64 -0.27
CA VAL A 153 2.53 2.62 -1.72
C VAL A 153 1.95 3.90 -2.30
N VAL A 154 2.41 4.25 -3.51
CA VAL A 154 1.95 5.43 -4.24
C VAL A 154 1.41 4.99 -5.61
N ARG A 155 0.12 5.16 -5.80
CA ARG A 155 -0.57 4.98 -7.08
C ARG A 155 -1.17 6.30 -7.49
N TRP A 156 -0.79 6.86 -8.63
CA TRP A 156 -1.23 8.19 -9.06
C TRP A 156 -2.72 8.21 -9.43
N GLU A 157 -3.55 8.10 -8.39
CA GLU A 157 -5.00 7.94 -8.52
C GLU A 157 -5.68 9.25 -8.96
N MET A 158 -6.43 9.18 -10.03
CA MET A 158 -7.16 10.33 -10.58
C MET A 158 -8.48 10.61 -9.86
N ARG A 159 -9.09 9.59 -9.26
CA ARG A 159 -10.40 9.68 -8.57
C ARG A 159 -10.23 9.37 -7.09
N THR A 160 -9.64 10.29 -6.36
CA THR A 160 -9.42 10.11 -4.93
C THR A 160 -10.70 10.28 -4.12
N ARG A 161 -10.78 9.57 -2.99
CA ARG A 161 -11.81 9.73 -1.97
C ARG A 161 -11.15 9.70 -0.60
N LEU A 162 -11.35 10.76 0.16
CA LEU A 162 -10.74 10.92 1.48
C LEU A 162 -10.95 9.66 2.34
N PHE A 163 -9.91 9.19 2.99
CA PHE A 163 -9.83 8.02 3.86
C PHE A 163 -9.95 6.65 3.16
N LEU A 164 -10.63 6.53 2.03
CA LEU A 164 -10.85 5.24 1.33
C LEU A 164 -9.93 5.01 0.14
N ARG A 165 -9.66 6.06 -0.64
CA ARG A 165 -8.93 5.94 -1.90
C ARG A 165 -8.09 7.17 -2.15
N THR A 166 -6.82 7.08 -1.88
CA THR A 166 -5.83 8.16 -1.98
C THR A 166 -4.67 7.75 -2.84
N ALA A 167 -3.90 8.72 -3.32
CA ALA A 167 -2.71 8.44 -4.14
C ALA A 167 -1.61 7.74 -3.35
N GLU A 168 -1.44 8.11 -2.08
CA GLU A 168 -0.61 7.39 -1.13
C GLU A 168 -1.51 6.75 -0.08
N PHE A 169 -1.25 5.48 0.25
CA PHE A 169 -1.99 4.77 1.28
C PHE A 169 -1.12 3.72 1.98
N LEU A 170 -1.50 3.41 3.20
CA LEU A 170 -0.94 2.31 3.99
C LEU A 170 -1.62 1.01 3.59
N TRP A 171 -0.86 -0.05 3.52
CA TRP A 171 -1.40 -1.38 3.24
C TRP A 171 -0.60 -2.48 3.92
N GLN A 172 -1.10 -3.68 3.79
CA GLN A 172 -0.40 -4.92 4.08
C GLN A 172 -0.25 -5.70 2.78
N GLU A 173 0.91 -6.31 2.59
CA GLU A 173 1.16 -7.23 1.51
C GLU A 173 1.92 -8.45 2.02
N GLY A 174 1.45 -9.64 1.66
CA GLY A 174 2.12 -10.90 1.95
C GLY A 174 2.68 -11.50 0.66
N HIS A 175 3.93 -11.91 0.70
CA HIS A 175 4.62 -12.55 -0.41
C HIS A 175 5.21 -13.87 0.06
N THR A 176 4.78 -14.97 -0.55
CA THR A 176 5.21 -16.31 -0.16
C THR A 176 5.78 -17.07 -1.34
N ALA A 177 6.77 -17.93 -1.08
CA ALA A 177 7.31 -18.84 -2.06
C ALA A 177 7.27 -20.28 -1.51
N HIS A 178 6.87 -21.23 -2.32
CA HIS A 178 6.63 -22.62 -1.93
C HIS A 178 7.32 -23.60 -2.88
N SER A 179 7.60 -24.81 -2.39
CA SER A 179 8.22 -25.86 -3.20
C SER A 179 7.25 -26.46 -4.22
N THR A 180 5.95 -26.42 -3.93
CA THR A 180 4.92 -27.05 -4.76
C THR A 180 3.68 -26.16 -4.90
N GLU A 181 2.97 -26.32 -6.01
CA GLU A 181 1.66 -25.68 -6.22
C GLU A 181 0.66 -26.02 -5.10
N LYS A 182 0.65 -27.26 -4.64
CA LYS A 182 -0.23 -27.70 -3.55
C LYS A 182 -0.01 -26.88 -2.28
N GLU A 183 1.23 -26.63 -1.91
CA GLU A 183 1.58 -25.80 -0.74
C GLU A 183 1.14 -24.35 -0.95
N ALA A 184 1.37 -23.77 -2.13
CA ALA A 184 0.95 -22.42 -2.46
C ALA A 184 -0.57 -22.26 -2.40
N VAL A 185 -1.34 -23.23 -2.91
CA VAL A 185 -2.81 -23.25 -2.83
C VAL A 185 -3.29 -23.39 -1.39
N GLN A 186 -2.62 -24.20 -0.56
CA GLN A 186 -2.94 -24.33 0.86
C GLN A 186 -2.71 -22.99 1.59
N GLU A 187 -1.61 -22.32 1.32
CA GLU A 187 -1.30 -21.00 1.89
C GLU A 187 -2.34 -19.95 1.49
N THR A 188 -2.71 -19.89 0.23
CA THR A 188 -3.76 -18.98 -0.27
C THR A 188 -5.08 -19.19 0.49
N LYS A 189 -5.49 -20.44 0.70
CA LYS A 189 -6.71 -20.77 1.47
C LYS A 189 -6.58 -20.40 2.94
N LEU A 190 -5.41 -20.61 3.54
CA LEU A 190 -5.12 -20.24 4.93
C LEU A 190 -5.29 -18.75 5.14
N ILE A 191 -4.65 -17.95 4.29
CA ILE A 191 -4.70 -16.49 4.37
C ILE A 191 -6.11 -15.95 4.07
N ASN A 192 -6.82 -16.52 3.09
CA ASN A 192 -8.22 -16.16 2.83
C ASN A 192 -9.11 -16.40 4.06
N ASN A 193 -8.96 -17.53 4.73
CA ASN A 193 -9.70 -17.85 5.96
C ASN A 193 -9.30 -16.92 7.11
N LEU A 194 -8.03 -16.55 7.21
CA LEU A 194 -7.53 -15.62 8.22
C LEU A 194 -8.21 -14.24 8.06
N TYR A 195 -8.23 -13.68 6.85
CA TYR A 195 -8.93 -12.42 6.58
C TYR A 195 -10.42 -12.53 6.88
N LYS A 196 -11.05 -13.64 6.48
CA LYS A 196 -12.46 -13.88 6.76
C LYS A 196 -12.73 -13.85 8.27
N SER A 197 -12.01 -14.64 9.05
CA SER A 197 -12.19 -14.70 10.51
C SER A 197 -11.88 -13.34 11.18
N PHE A 198 -10.84 -12.65 10.72
CA PHE A 198 -10.54 -11.30 11.21
C PHE A 198 -11.72 -10.33 11.01
N LEU A 199 -12.34 -10.33 9.83
CA LEU A 199 -13.48 -9.47 9.55
C LEU A 199 -14.73 -9.86 10.34
N GLU A 200 -14.98 -11.16 10.52
CA GLU A 200 -16.10 -11.66 11.32
C GLU A 200 -15.92 -11.34 12.81
N ASP A 201 -14.73 -11.59 13.35
CA ASP A 201 -14.44 -11.41 14.78
C ASP A 201 -14.35 -9.93 15.18
N SER A 202 -13.70 -9.12 14.34
CA SER A 202 -13.37 -7.73 14.69
C SER A 202 -14.44 -6.71 14.27
N PHE A 203 -15.23 -7.00 13.24
CA PHE A 203 -16.20 -6.06 12.69
C PHE A 203 -17.63 -6.58 12.67
N ASN A 204 -17.92 -7.78 13.14
CA ASN A 204 -19.24 -8.43 13.06
C ASN A 204 -19.82 -8.43 11.62
N PHE A 205 -18.97 -8.51 10.62
CA PHE A 205 -19.43 -8.58 9.24
C PHE A 205 -19.80 -10.02 8.88
N PHE A 206 -21.08 -10.31 8.80
CA PHE A 206 -21.56 -11.44 8.01
C PHE A 206 -21.30 -11.15 6.54
N ILE A 207 -20.18 -11.61 6.01
CA ILE A 207 -19.82 -11.34 4.62
C ILE A 207 -20.01 -12.60 3.79
N ALA A 208 -20.81 -12.43 2.74
CA ALA A 208 -20.59 -13.14 1.48
C ALA A 208 -19.29 -12.60 0.83
N PHE A 209 -18.15 -12.91 1.42
CA PHE A 209 -16.81 -12.42 0.99
C PHE A 209 -16.31 -13.12 -0.29
N LEU A 210 -17.08 -14.05 -0.82
CA LEU A 210 -16.71 -14.91 -1.95
C LEU A 210 -16.84 -14.23 -3.33
N ALA A 211 -17.30 -12.99 -3.42
CA ALA A 211 -17.62 -12.37 -4.72
C ALA A 211 -16.64 -11.27 -5.18
N VAL A 212 -15.55 -11.00 -4.46
CA VAL A 212 -14.68 -9.84 -4.75
C VAL A 212 -13.22 -10.21 -5.07
N LEU A 213 -12.86 -11.48 -4.96
CA LEU A 213 -11.50 -11.97 -5.24
C LEU A 213 -11.41 -12.96 -6.41
N CYS A 214 -12.35 -12.88 -7.34
CA CYS A 214 -12.24 -13.51 -8.67
C CYS A 214 -12.04 -12.47 -9.73
#